data_afcc2bbf912657634bab7ae8ad922bac
#
_entry.id   afcc2bbf912657634bab7ae8ad922bac
#
_cell.length_a   1.000
_cell.length_b   1.000
_cell.length_c   1.000
_cell.angle_alpha   90.00
_cell.angle_beta   90.00
_cell.angle_gamma   90.00
#
_symmetry.space_group_name_H-M   'P 1'
#
loop_
_entity.id
_entity.type
_entity.pdbx_description
1 polymer ?
#
loop_
_entity_poly.entity_id
_entity_poly.type
_entity_poly.pdbx_seq_one_letter_code
_entity_poly.pdbx_strand_id
1 'polypeptide(L)'
;MRRFTVRGSIVDSWVEFSASSSAARRVVLQVAPRERPRDLVIVEAPPSLLPDVGWLEDLGSNLCHGSPVAAVGRLDPRGCLAASELVLER
;
A
#
# COMPACT_ATOMS: atom_id res chain seq x y z
N MET A 1 -12.12 -5.26 17.08
CA MET A 1 -10.77 -5.35 16.51
C MET A 1 -10.20 -3.98 16.27
N ARG A 2 -8.94 -3.78 16.62
CA ARG A 2 -8.31 -2.47 16.50
C ARG A 2 -7.99 -2.09 15.08
N ARG A 3 -8.25 -0.82 14.77
CA ARG A 3 -7.75 -0.21 13.53
C ARG A 3 -6.45 0.51 13.80
N PHE A 4 -5.55 0.42 12.85
CA PHE A 4 -4.27 1.13 12.88
C PHE A 4 -4.21 2.08 11.70
N THR A 5 -3.55 3.22 11.90
CA THR A 5 -3.28 4.18 10.84
C THR A 5 -1.78 4.31 10.68
N VAL A 6 -1.31 4.22 9.44
CA VAL A 6 0.07 4.55 9.11
C VAL A 6 0.08 5.71 8.13
N ARG A 7 0.96 6.68 8.38
CA ARG A 7 1.20 7.82 7.49
C ARG A 7 2.69 7.94 7.25
N GLY A 8 3.06 8.09 6.00
CA GLY A 8 4.47 8.20 5.66
C GLY A 8 4.68 8.31 4.17
N SER A 9 5.79 7.77 3.73
CA SER A 9 6.20 7.80 2.32
C SER A 9 6.37 6.40 1.79
N ILE A 10 6.01 6.20 0.52
CA ILE A 10 6.21 4.93 -0.17
C ILE A 10 7.71 4.79 -0.47
N VAL A 11 8.31 3.69 -0.02
CA VAL A 11 9.71 3.37 -0.33
C VAL A 11 9.84 2.23 -1.33
N ASP A 12 8.81 1.41 -1.46
CA ASP A 12 8.76 0.34 -2.43
C ASP A 12 7.29 -0.03 -2.68
N SER A 13 7.00 -0.58 -3.85
CA SER A 13 5.65 -1.01 -4.17
C SER A 13 5.66 -2.05 -5.29
N TRP A 14 4.65 -2.91 -5.29
CA TRP A 14 4.44 -3.86 -6.37
C TRP A 14 2.96 -4.24 -6.44
N VAL A 15 2.62 -4.87 -7.57
CA VAL A 15 1.28 -5.35 -7.82
C VAL A 15 1.33 -6.87 -7.91
N GLU A 16 0.45 -7.54 -7.19
CA GLU A 16 0.29 -8.99 -7.29
C GLU A 16 -0.91 -9.31 -8.17
N PHE A 17 -0.71 -10.23 -9.11
CA PHE A 17 -1.73 -10.63 -10.06
C PHE A 17 -2.29 -11.99 -9.70
N SER A 18 -3.52 -12.22 -10.16
CA SER A 18 -4.14 -13.54 -10.03
C SER A 18 -3.39 -14.56 -10.87
N ALA A 19 -3.21 -15.76 -10.34
CA ALA A 19 -2.56 -16.86 -11.07
C ALA A 19 -3.36 -17.32 -12.30
N SER A 20 -4.68 -17.10 -12.30
CA SER A 20 -5.58 -17.57 -13.35
C SER A 20 -6.00 -16.50 -14.33
N SER A 21 -5.59 -15.25 -14.14
CA SER A 21 -5.93 -14.15 -15.02
C SER A 21 -4.89 -13.03 -14.91
N SER A 22 -4.94 -12.06 -15.83
CA SER A 22 -4.07 -10.89 -15.78
C SER A 22 -4.62 -9.78 -14.85
N ALA A 23 -5.71 -10.05 -14.13
CA ALA A 23 -6.30 -9.07 -13.24
C ALA A 23 -5.43 -8.86 -12.00
N ALA A 24 -5.28 -7.63 -11.58
CA ALA A 24 -4.59 -7.31 -10.34
C ALA A 24 -5.38 -7.86 -9.15
N ARG A 25 -4.68 -8.59 -8.27
CA ARG A 25 -5.27 -9.19 -7.08
C ARG A 25 -5.17 -8.26 -5.89
N ARG A 26 -4.02 -7.66 -5.69
CA ARG A 26 -3.77 -6.70 -4.62
C ARG A 26 -2.55 -5.86 -4.95
N VAL A 27 -2.45 -4.73 -4.28
CA VAL A 27 -1.26 -3.88 -4.31
C VAL A 27 -0.57 -3.96 -2.96
N VAL A 28 0.75 -3.88 -2.98
CA VAL A 28 1.56 -3.93 -1.77
C VAL A 28 2.45 -2.71 -1.75
N LEU A 29 2.44 -2.01 -0.62
CA LEU A 29 3.27 -0.83 -0.39
C LEU A 29 4.18 -1.09 0.79
N GLN A 30 5.44 -0.73 0.65
CA GLN A 30 6.33 -0.63 1.78
C GLN A 30 6.41 0.84 2.17
N VAL A 31 5.99 1.15 3.37
CA VAL A 31 5.82 2.53 3.84
C VAL A 31 6.83 2.82 4.95
N ALA A 32 7.54 3.94 4.81
CA ALA A 32 8.35 4.49 5.88
C ALA A 32 7.46 5.44 6.69
N PRO A 33 7.06 5.05 7.92
CA PRO A 33 6.20 5.89 8.74
C PRO A 33 6.88 7.20 9.09
N ARG A 34 6.09 8.28 9.13
CA ARG A 34 6.62 9.63 9.39
C ARG A 34 7.37 9.73 10.72
N GLU A 35 6.86 9.07 11.76
CA GLU A 35 7.42 9.15 13.11
C GLU A 35 8.57 8.15 13.33
N ARG A 36 8.60 7.05 12.58
CA ARG A 36 9.61 6.00 12.69
C ARG A 36 10.02 5.51 11.30
N PRO A 37 10.76 6.34 10.54
CA PRO A 37 11.03 6.02 9.12
C PRO A 37 11.80 4.73 8.89
N ARG A 38 12.49 4.23 9.91
CA ARG A 38 13.25 2.98 9.81
C ARG A 38 12.39 1.73 10.10
N ASP A 39 11.23 1.93 10.71
CA ASP A 39 10.33 0.83 11.05
C ASP A 39 9.31 0.65 9.92
N LEU A 40 9.77 0.15 8.80
CA LEU A 40 8.95 0.01 7.60
C LEU A 40 7.72 -0.86 7.85
N VAL A 41 6.60 -0.44 7.30
CA VAL A 41 5.32 -1.15 7.40
C VAL A 41 4.92 -1.63 6.02
N ILE A 42 4.56 -2.91 5.91
CA ILE A 42 3.99 -3.46 4.69
C ILE A 42 2.48 -3.22 4.73
N VAL A 43 1.97 -2.55 3.71
CA VAL A 43 0.54 -2.28 3.54
C VAL A 43 0.04 -3.07 2.34
N GLU A 44 -0.99 -3.87 2.54
CA GLU A 44 -1.65 -4.62 1.48
C GLU A 44 -3.03 -4.06 1.27
N ALA A 45 -3.43 -3.85 0.02
CA ALA A 45 -4.73 -3.26 -0.30
C ALA A 45 -5.32 -3.87 -1.56
N PRO A 46 -6.66 -3.99 -1.62
CA PRO A 46 -7.30 -4.36 -2.88
C PRO A 46 -7.15 -3.19 -3.88
N PRO A 47 -7.04 -3.49 -5.19
CA PRO A 47 -6.89 -2.45 -6.20
C PRO A 47 -8.03 -1.43 -6.22
N SER A 48 -9.20 -1.81 -5.72
CA SER A 48 -10.37 -0.93 -5.65
C SER A 48 -10.17 0.30 -4.76
N LEU A 49 -9.17 0.28 -3.87
CA LEU A 49 -8.87 1.44 -3.02
C LEU A 49 -8.03 2.49 -3.74
N LEU A 50 -7.48 2.20 -4.91
CA LEU A 50 -6.69 3.16 -5.67
C LEU A 50 -7.59 4.23 -6.27
N PRO A 51 -7.15 5.53 -6.28
CA PRO A 51 -7.96 6.62 -6.82
C PRO A 51 -8.29 6.49 -8.31
N ASP A 52 -7.37 5.93 -9.09
CA ASP A 52 -7.56 5.71 -10.52
C ASP A 52 -6.64 4.60 -11.02
N VAL A 53 -6.84 4.17 -12.26
CA VAL A 53 -6.05 3.08 -12.85
C VAL A 53 -4.59 3.44 -13.07
N GLY A 54 -4.27 4.73 -13.20
CA GLY A 54 -2.88 5.18 -13.34
C GLY A 54 -2.02 4.83 -12.12
N TRP A 55 -2.62 4.79 -10.94
CA TRP A 55 -1.92 4.36 -9.74
C TRP A 55 -1.47 2.91 -9.81
N LEU A 56 -2.26 2.04 -10.43
CA LEU A 56 -1.90 0.63 -10.57
C LEU A 56 -0.62 0.48 -11.39
N GLU A 57 -0.51 1.23 -12.48
CA GLU A 57 0.69 1.25 -13.31
C GLU A 57 1.87 1.86 -12.57
N ASP A 58 1.68 3.00 -11.91
CA ASP A 58 2.73 3.68 -11.16
C ASP A 58 3.29 2.82 -10.04
N LEU A 59 2.43 2.13 -9.30
CA LEU A 59 2.86 1.24 -8.23
C LEU A 59 3.59 0.01 -8.78
N GLY A 60 3.13 -0.53 -9.89
CA GLY A 60 3.76 -1.68 -10.53
C GLY A 60 5.13 -1.39 -11.11
N SER A 61 5.35 -0.17 -11.61
CA SER A 61 6.64 0.28 -12.15
C SER A 61 7.51 1.00 -11.13
N ASN A 62 7.03 1.11 -9.91
CA ASN A 62 7.77 1.72 -8.79
C ASN A 62 8.09 3.19 -8.99
N LEU A 63 7.19 3.92 -9.65
CA LEU A 63 7.35 5.36 -9.93
C LEU A 63 6.89 6.25 -8.78
N CYS A 64 6.33 5.66 -7.72
CA CYS A 64 5.75 6.41 -6.61
C CYS A 64 6.66 6.49 -5.38
N HIS A 65 7.96 6.32 -5.55
CA HIS A 65 8.91 6.48 -4.45
C HIS A 65 8.83 7.88 -3.87
N GLY A 66 8.71 7.96 -2.55
CA GLY A 66 8.60 9.22 -1.85
C GLY A 66 7.20 9.82 -1.82
N SER A 67 6.24 9.23 -2.53
CA SER A 67 4.86 9.72 -2.52
C SER A 67 4.23 9.58 -1.14
N PRO A 68 3.53 10.62 -0.64
CA PRO A 68 2.83 10.53 0.63
C PRO A 68 1.71 9.51 0.59
N VAL A 69 1.54 8.79 1.68
CA VAL A 69 0.49 7.80 1.82
C VAL A 69 -0.07 7.80 3.24
N ALA A 70 -1.38 7.60 3.35
CA ALA A 70 -2.04 7.29 4.60
C ALA A 70 -2.88 6.04 4.41
N ALA A 71 -2.76 5.08 5.31
CA ALA A 71 -3.50 3.84 5.23
C ALA A 71 -4.11 3.51 6.58
N VAL A 72 -5.35 3.04 6.56
CA VAL A 72 -6.07 2.58 7.75
C VAL A 72 -6.47 1.14 7.53
N GLY A 73 -6.28 0.31 8.52
CA GLY A 73 -6.66 -1.08 8.42
C GLY A 73 -6.34 -1.88 9.68
N ARG A 74 -6.20 -3.18 9.50
CA ARG A 74 -5.91 -4.12 10.58
C ARG A 74 -4.54 -4.74 10.38
N LEU A 75 -3.82 -4.91 11.48
CA LEU A 75 -2.58 -5.68 11.43
C LEU A 75 -2.91 -7.17 11.41
N ASP A 76 -2.30 -7.87 10.46
CA ASP A 76 -2.42 -9.32 10.42
C ASP A 76 -1.34 -9.97 11.32
N PRO A 77 -1.37 -11.31 11.49
CA PRO A 77 -0.38 -11.98 12.33
C PRO A 77 1.08 -11.80 11.88
N ARG A 78 1.31 -11.44 10.61
CA ARG A 78 2.66 -11.17 10.08
C ARG A 78 3.13 -9.75 10.38
N GLY A 79 2.25 -8.89 10.92
CA GLY A 79 2.54 -7.49 11.12
C GLY A 79 2.29 -6.61 9.89
N CYS A 80 1.68 -7.15 8.84
CA CYS A 80 1.28 -6.38 7.67
C CYS A 80 -0.05 -5.68 7.92
N LEU A 81 -0.21 -4.48 7.40
CA LEU A 81 -1.46 -3.73 7.48
C LEU A 81 -2.34 -4.09 6.30
N ALA A 82 -3.46 -4.75 6.58
CA ALA A 82 -4.50 -4.99 5.57
C ALA A 82 -5.40 -3.76 5.51
N ALA A 83 -5.19 -2.91 4.51
CA ALA A 83 -5.85 -1.62 4.42
C ALA A 83 -7.31 -1.74 4.00
N SER A 84 -8.16 -0.99 4.66
CA SER A 84 -9.55 -0.76 4.26
C SER A 84 -9.76 0.66 3.74
N GLU A 85 -8.82 1.57 4.02
CA GLU A 85 -8.80 2.93 3.50
C GLU A 85 -7.38 3.27 3.09
N LEU A 86 -7.24 3.97 1.97
CA LEU A 86 -5.95 4.33 1.42
C LEU A 86 -6.03 5.70 0.76
N VAL A 87 -5.16 6.61 1.16
CA VAL A 87 -5.02 7.94 0.56
C VAL A 87 -3.62 8.05 -0.01
N LEU A 88 -3.55 8.28 -1.30
CA LEU A 88 -2.29 8.40 -2.04
C LEU A 88 -2.21 9.79 -2.67
N GLU A 89 -1.04 10.39 -2.61
CA GLU A 89 -0.75 11.67 -3.25
C GLU A 89 0.48 11.54 -4.15
N ARG A 90 0.39 12.15 -5.32
CA ARG A 90 1.50 12.21 -6.25
C ARG A 90 2.44 13.37 -5.95
#